data_79574d9127812d16a30ece8cf693a1e6
#
_entry.id   79574d9127812d16a30ece8cf693a1e6
#
_cell.length_a   1.000
_cell.length_b   1.000
_cell.length_c   1.000
_cell.angle_alpha   90.00
_cell.angle_beta   90.00
_cell.angle_gamma   90.00
#
_symmetry.space_group_name_H-M   'P 1'
#
loop_
_entity.id
_entity.type
_entity.pdbx_description
1 polymer ?
#
loop_
_entity_poly.entity_id
_entity_poly.type
_entity_poly.pdbx_seq_one_letter_code
_entity_poly.pdbx_strand_id
1 'polypeptide(L)'
;NRILEFRKTETQNRKLSVAKGDLGQLVQEVGLRYKELNPNNKVNYHIHIETEDTEIFYDADMITIILDNLMSNAAKYTSEGDITLSLRSVEENQIKYTEISVSDTGHGIDAEALPHIFDRYYQAKSKYQASGSGIGLALVKGLSELHEGILKVESAVDTGTTFTLRLLTENTY
;
A
#
# COMPACT_ATOMS: atom_id res chain seq x y z
N ASN A 1 -20.51 19.55 4.50
CA ASN A 1 -20.31 18.92 3.22
C ASN A 1 -19.81 17.49 3.40
N ARG A 2 -20.47 16.55 2.74
CA ARG A 2 -20.17 15.12 2.91
C ARG A 2 -18.72 14.77 2.55
N ILE A 3 -18.17 15.39 1.52
CA ILE A 3 -16.79 15.14 1.09
C ILE A 3 -15.81 15.58 2.18
N LEU A 4 -16.00 16.74 2.75
CA LEU A 4 -15.15 17.24 3.82
C LEU A 4 -15.31 16.40 5.09
N GLU A 5 -16.52 15.99 5.41
CA GLU A 5 -16.77 15.12 6.56
C GLU A 5 -16.08 13.79 6.40
N PHE A 6 -16.14 13.19 5.20
CA PHE A 6 -15.45 11.96 4.89
C PHE A 6 -13.95 12.12 5.12
N ARG A 7 -13.36 13.20 4.63
CA ARG A 7 -11.94 13.48 4.80
C ARG A 7 -11.55 13.55 6.28
N LYS A 8 -12.32 14.26 7.07
CA LYS A 8 -12.08 14.35 8.51
C LYS A 8 -12.15 12.98 9.17
N THR A 9 -13.21 12.23 8.85
CA THR A 9 -13.42 10.92 9.43
C THR A 9 -12.29 9.96 9.07
N GLU A 10 -11.85 10.00 7.80
CA GLU A 10 -10.88 9.02 7.31
C GLU A 10 -9.45 9.30 7.75
N THR A 11 -9.07 10.55 8.01
CA THR A 11 -7.69 10.87 8.37
C THR A 11 -7.56 11.69 9.64
N GLN A 12 -8.26 12.81 9.73
CA GLN A 12 -8.04 13.77 10.83
C GLN A 12 -8.61 13.33 12.16
N ASN A 13 -9.74 12.61 12.14
CA ASN A 13 -10.44 12.18 13.35
C ASN A 13 -10.11 10.74 13.76
N ARG A 14 -9.32 10.03 12.97
CA ARG A 14 -8.92 8.67 13.31
C ARG A 14 -7.86 8.71 14.39
N LYS A 15 -8.02 7.84 15.37
CA LYS A 15 -7.01 7.65 16.41
C LYS A 15 -6.26 6.38 16.13
N LEU A 16 -4.94 6.47 16.18
CA LEU A 16 -4.07 5.33 16.03
C LEU A 16 -4.26 4.41 17.26
N SER A 17 -4.63 3.17 17.00
CA SER A 17 -4.79 2.16 18.04
C SER A 17 -3.70 1.11 17.87
N VAL A 18 -2.58 1.33 18.52
CA VAL A 18 -1.37 0.55 18.33
C VAL A 18 -1.30 -0.60 19.31
N ALA A 19 -0.91 -1.77 18.82
CA ALA A 19 -0.58 -2.93 19.64
C ALA A 19 0.58 -3.65 18.99
N LYS A 20 1.35 -4.38 19.80
CA LYS A 20 2.43 -5.21 19.29
C LYS A 20 1.81 -6.42 18.59
N GLY A 21 2.24 -6.68 17.38
CA GLY A 21 1.72 -7.80 16.61
C GLY A 21 2.71 -8.28 15.56
N ASP A 22 2.38 -9.43 14.98
CA ASP A 22 3.19 -10.04 13.92
C ASP A 22 2.76 -9.49 12.56
N LEU A 23 3.49 -8.51 12.08
CA LEU A 23 3.22 -7.89 10.78
C LEU A 23 3.41 -8.88 9.64
N GLY A 24 4.35 -9.82 9.78
CA GLY A 24 4.57 -10.87 8.78
C GLY A 24 3.33 -11.73 8.59
N GLN A 25 2.67 -12.08 9.69
CA GLN A 25 1.43 -12.86 9.61
C GLN A 25 0.33 -12.06 8.91
N LEU A 26 0.18 -10.78 9.23
CA LEU A 26 -0.82 -9.93 8.59
C LEU A 26 -0.58 -9.82 7.09
N VAL A 27 0.67 -9.56 6.69
CA VAL A 27 1.04 -9.45 5.27
C VAL A 27 0.75 -10.78 4.56
N GLN A 28 1.09 -11.90 5.18
CA GLN A 28 0.84 -13.22 4.62
C GLN A 28 -0.66 -13.45 4.41
N GLU A 29 -1.47 -13.13 5.40
CA GLU A 29 -2.93 -13.29 5.31
C GLU A 29 -3.56 -12.45 4.20
N VAL A 30 -3.14 -11.20 4.09
CA VAL A 30 -3.64 -10.32 3.03
C VAL A 30 -3.23 -10.84 1.66
N GLY A 31 -1.97 -11.21 1.51
CA GLY A 31 -1.45 -11.73 0.25
C GLY A 31 -2.15 -13.01 -0.20
N LEU A 32 -2.34 -13.94 0.73
CA LEU A 32 -3.03 -15.20 0.43
C LEU A 32 -4.48 -14.97 0.03
N ARG A 33 -5.16 -14.03 0.68
CA ARG A 33 -6.55 -13.72 0.32
C ARG A 33 -6.66 -13.25 -1.12
N TYR A 34 -5.77 -12.36 -1.56
CA TYR A 34 -5.77 -11.87 -2.94
C TYR A 34 -5.37 -12.99 -3.92
N LYS A 35 -4.42 -13.82 -3.54
CA LYS A 35 -3.98 -14.93 -4.38
C LYS A 35 -5.09 -15.96 -4.58
N GLU A 36 -5.78 -16.33 -3.50
CA GLU A 36 -6.85 -17.33 -3.54
C GLU A 36 -8.10 -16.84 -4.25
N LEU A 37 -8.43 -15.55 -4.11
CA LEU A 37 -9.64 -14.97 -4.70
C LEU A 37 -9.38 -14.36 -6.07
N ASN A 38 -8.19 -14.55 -6.63
CA ASN A 38 -7.79 -13.96 -7.91
C ASN A 38 -8.68 -14.48 -9.05
N PRO A 39 -9.48 -13.62 -9.70
CA PRO A 39 -10.33 -14.03 -10.81
C PRO A 39 -9.61 -14.05 -12.16
N ASN A 40 -8.38 -13.56 -12.22
CA ASN A 40 -7.64 -13.39 -13.46
C ASN A 40 -6.45 -14.35 -13.51
N ASN A 41 -6.56 -15.42 -14.29
CA ASN A 41 -5.50 -16.41 -14.39
C ASN A 41 -4.25 -15.95 -15.15
N LYS A 42 -4.28 -14.73 -15.70
CA LYS A 42 -3.12 -14.13 -16.37
C LYS A 42 -2.26 -13.32 -15.40
N VAL A 43 -2.70 -13.16 -14.17
CA VAL A 43 -1.97 -12.44 -13.13
C VAL A 43 -1.54 -13.42 -12.06
N ASN A 44 -0.25 -13.38 -11.71
CA ASN A 44 0.31 -14.22 -10.67
C ASN A 44 0.61 -13.39 -9.43
N TYR A 45 0.23 -13.88 -8.26
CA TYR A 45 0.49 -13.22 -6.99
C TYR A 45 1.64 -13.89 -6.27
N HIS A 46 2.57 -13.08 -5.76
CA HIS A 46 3.74 -13.54 -5.02
C HIS A 46 3.78 -12.86 -3.66
N ILE A 47 4.15 -13.62 -2.63
CA ILE A 47 4.27 -13.11 -1.27
C ILE A 47 5.66 -13.45 -0.77
N HIS A 48 6.43 -12.41 -0.41
CA HIS A 48 7.81 -12.58 0.04
C HIS A 48 7.98 -11.96 1.43
N ILE A 49 8.11 -12.79 2.44
CA ILE A 49 8.43 -12.33 3.79
C ILE A 49 9.93 -12.58 3.98
N GLU A 50 10.72 -11.53 3.85
CA GLU A 50 12.17 -11.60 3.79
C GLU A 50 12.86 -11.27 5.12
N THR A 51 12.13 -11.37 6.22
CA THR A 51 12.69 -11.15 7.55
C THR A 51 11.99 -12.06 8.53
N GLU A 52 12.72 -12.50 9.56
CA GLU A 52 12.16 -13.27 10.67
C GLU A 52 11.69 -12.35 11.79
N ASP A 53 12.19 -11.11 11.83
CA ASP A 53 11.85 -10.13 12.85
C ASP A 53 10.65 -9.31 12.38
N THR A 54 9.45 -9.82 12.61
CA THR A 54 8.22 -9.22 12.10
C THR A 54 7.31 -8.68 13.19
N GLU A 55 7.69 -8.79 14.47
CA GLU A 55 6.90 -8.23 15.56
C GLU A 55 7.23 -6.76 15.75
N ILE A 56 6.26 -5.90 15.49
CA ILE A 56 6.39 -4.45 15.69
C ILE A 56 5.09 -3.91 16.28
N PHE A 57 5.14 -2.66 16.75
CA PHE A 57 3.93 -1.95 17.15
C PHE A 57 3.31 -1.29 15.94
N TYR A 58 2.03 -1.49 15.72
CA TYR A 58 1.30 -0.89 14.61
C TYR A 58 -0.20 -1.02 14.85
N ASP A 59 -0.97 -0.28 14.06
CA ASP A 59 -2.43 -0.40 14.06
C ASP A 59 -2.83 -1.41 12.98
N ALA A 60 -3.23 -2.60 13.40
CA ALA A 60 -3.51 -3.70 12.48
C ALA A 60 -4.65 -3.36 11.51
N ASP A 61 -5.69 -2.68 11.98
CA ASP A 61 -6.81 -2.32 11.12
C ASP A 61 -6.39 -1.31 10.05
N MET A 62 -5.60 -0.31 10.44
CA MET A 62 -5.12 0.70 9.48
C MET A 62 -4.16 0.12 8.46
N ILE A 63 -3.23 -0.74 8.90
CA ILE A 63 -2.30 -1.37 7.96
C ILE A 63 -3.07 -2.29 7.00
N THR A 64 -4.08 -2.99 7.48
CA THR A 64 -4.94 -3.81 6.61
C THR A 64 -5.62 -2.95 5.55
N ILE A 65 -6.15 -1.79 5.92
CA ILE A 65 -6.77 -0.86 4.98
C ILE A 65 -5.74 -0.40 3.92
N ILE A 66 -4.52 -0.05 4.37
CA ILE A 66 -3.44 0.34 3.45
C ILE A 66 -3.17 -0.77 2.45
N LEU A 67 -2.97 -2.00 2.94
CA LEU A 67 -2.64 -3.13 2.07
C LEU A 67 -3.77 -3.47 1.12
N ASP A 68 -5.02 -3.43 1.59
CA ASP A 68 -6.17 -3.68 0.72
C ASP A 68 -6.26 -2.65 -0.40
N ASN A 69 -6.00 -1.38 -0.11
CA ASN A 69 -6.01 -0.36 -1.14
C ASN A 69 -4.87 -0.53 -2.14
N LEU A 70 -3.67 -0.83 -1.66
CA LEU A 70 -2.53 -1.02 -2.55
C LEU A 70 -2.68 -2.28 -3.40
N MET A 71 -3.16 -3.37 -2.81
CA MET A 71 -3.36 -4.62 -3.54
C MET A 71 -4.49 -4.52 -4.57
N SER A 72 -5.62 -3.92 -4.19
CA SER A 72 -6.72 -3.75 -5.13
C SER A 72 -6.34 -2.79 -6.27
N ASN A 73 -5.53 -1.78 -5.97
CA ASN A 73 -5.02 -0.86 -6.98
C ASN A 73 -4.10 -1.60 -7.97
N ALA A 74 -3.19 -2.43 -7.46
CA ALA A 74 -2.32 -3.25 -8.30
C ALA A 74 -3.13 -4.19 -9.21
N ALA A 75 -4.16 -4.85 -8.65
CA ALA A 75 -5.03 -5.73 -9.42
C ALA A 75 -5.78 -5.00 -10.52
N LYS A 76 -6.23 -3.78 -10.21
CA LYS A 76 -6.97 -2.96 -11.16
C LYS A 76 -6.14 -2.59 -12.39
N TYR A 77 -4.86 -2.32 -12.20
CA TYR A 77 -3.99 -1.82 -13.25
C TYR A 77 -3.07 -2.88 -13.85
N THR A 78 -3.19 -4.14 -13.44
CA THR A 78 -2.43 -5.25 -13.99
C THR A 78 -3.39 -6.24 -14.65
N SER A 79 -3.45 -6.22 -15.99
CA SER A 79 -4.30 -7.16 -16.73
C SER A 79 -3.58 -8.47 -16.99
N GLU A 80 -2.26 -8.46 -17.03
CA GLU A 80 -1.42 -9.63 -17.24
C GLU A 80 -0.06 -9.37 -16.63
N GLY A 81 0.48 -10.34 -15.91
CA GLY A 81 1.80 -10.22 -15.30
C GLY A 81 1.82 -10.64 -13.83
N ASP A 82 2.52 -9.86 -13.02
CA ASP A 82 2.83 -10.24 -11.65
C ASP A 82 2.51 -9.14 -10.66
N ILE A 83 2.02 -9.53 -9.50
CA ILE A 83 1.83 -8.64 -8.35
C ILE A 83 2.56 -9.28 -7.19
N THR A 84 3.46 -8.52 -6.57
CA THR A 84 4.29 -9.01 -5.47
C THR A 84 4.05 -8.18 -4.21
N LEU A 85 3.69 -8.85 -3.13
CA LEU A 85 3.58 -8.25 -1.80
C LEU A 85 4.77 -8.73 -0.99
N SER A 86 5.58 -7.82 -0.48
CA SER A 86 6.78 -8.19 0.25
C SER A 86 6.95 -7.40 1.55
N LEU A 87 7.62 -8.04 2.49
CA LEU A 87 7.97 -7.45 3.78
C LEU A 87 9.45 -7.71 4.00
N ARG A 88 10.21 -6.66 4.30
CA ARG A 88 11.64 -6.80 4.56
C ARG A 88 12.08 -5.84 5.67
N SER A 89 13.23 -6.14 6.24
CA SER A 89 13.89 -5.30 7.23
C SER A 89 15.09 -4.64 6.58
N VAL A 90 15.25 -3.34 6.79
CA VAL A 90 16.34 -2.54 6.21
C VAL A 90 16.97 -1.74 7.33
N GLU A 91 18.29 -1.62 7.30
CA GLU A 91 19.02 -0.79 8.26
C GLU A 91 19.80 0.28 7.50
N GLU A 92 19.57 1.54 7.87
CA GLU A 92 20.29 2.68 7.30
C GLU A 92 20.74 3.59 8.45
N ASN A 93 22.02 3.95 8.45
CA ASN A 93 22.58 4.84 9.49
C ASN A 93 22.28 4.33 10.90
N GLN A 94 22.35 3.00 11.08
CA GLN A 94 22.09 2.31 12.36
C GLN A 94 20.64 2.39 12.83
N ILE A 95 19.74 2.78 11.95
CA ILE A 95 18.30 2.82 12.22
C ILE A 95 17.64 1.68 11.46
N LYS A 96 16.81 0.89 12.16
CA LYS A 96 16.09 -0.22 11.55
C LYS A 96 14.73 0.23 11.04
N TYR A 97 14.43 -0.16 9.81
CA TYR A 97 13.14 0.10 9.18
C TYR A 97 12.49 -1.20 8.75
N THR A 98 11.18 -1.21 8.81
CA THR A 98 10.36 -2.29 8.26
C THR A 98 9.69 -1.76 7.03
N GLU A 99 9.89 -2.43 5.89
CA GLU A 99 9.31 -1.99 4.61
C GLU A 99 8.31 -2.99 4.08
N ILE A 100 7.12 -2.50 3.76
CA ILE A 100 6.09 -3.27 3.08
C ILE A 100 6.00 -2.73 1.67
N SER A 101 6.11 -3.60 0.66
CA SER A 101 6.04 -3.18 -0.74
C SER A 101 4.96 -3.93 -1.48
N VAL A 102 4.23 -3.22 -2.34
CA VAL A 102 3.31 -3.80 -3.31
C VAL A 102 3.81 -3.39 -4.69
N SER A 103 4.24 -4.36 -5.46
CA SER A 103 4.82 -4.14 -6.78
C SER A 103 3.99 -4.85 -7.84
N ASP A 104 3.73 -4.18 -8.95
CA ASP A 104 3.03 -4.78 -10.07
C ASP A 104 3.79 -4.53 -11.38
N THR A 105 3.53 -5.37 -12.36
CA THR A 105 4.07 -5.22 -13.71
C THR A 105 3.00 -4.72 -14.68
N GLY A 106 2.09 -3.89 -14.19
CA GLY A 106 0.98 -3.37 -14.96
C GLY A 106 1.34 -2.17 -15.84
N HIS A 107 0.35 -1.33 -16.09
CA HIS A 107 0.48 -0.23 -17.05
C HIS A 107 1.41 0.88 -16.60
N GLY A 108 1.68 0.98 -15.31
CA GLY A 108 2.46 2.08 -14.76
C GLY A 108 1.65 3.37 -14.69
N ILE A 109 2.31 4.41 -14.23
CA ILE A 109 1.73 5.74 -14.05
C ILE A 109 2.56 6.74 -14.81
N ASP A 110 1.90 7.59 -15.60
CA ASP A 110 2.58 8.65 -16.33
C ASP A 110 3.31 9.58 -15.35
N ALA A 111 4.49 10.05 -15.75
CA ALA A 111 5.27 10.98 -14.93
C ALA A 111 4.48 12.23 -14.56
N GLU A 112 3.59 12.69 -15.42
CA GLU A 112 2.75 13.85 -15.16
C GLU A 112 1.71 13.58 -14.06
N ALA A 113 1.25 12.33 -13.95
CA ALA A 113 0.26 11.94 -12.98
C ALA A 113 0.86 11.68 -11.59
N LEU A 114 2.11 11.20 -11.52
CA LEU A 114 2.74 10.81 -10.26
C LEU A 114 2.60 11.83 -9.13
N PRO A 115 2.81 13.14 -9.36
CA PRO A 115 2.68 14.11 -8.28
C PRO A 115 1.28 14.23 -7.71
N HIS A 116 0.27 13.71 -8.40
CA HIS A 116 -1.14 13.89 -8.05
C HIS A 116 -1.83 12.63 -7.57
N ILE A 117 -1.18 11.47 -7.60
CA ILE A 117 -1.87 10.20 -7.34
C ILE A 117 -2.42 10.09 -5.92
N PHE A 118 -1.88 10.85 -4.98
CA PHE A 118 -2.36 10.87 -3.61
C PHE A 118 -3.36 12.00 -3.34
N ASP A 119 -3.64 12.82 -4.36
CA ASP A 119 -4.65 13.87 -4.23
C ASP A 119 -6.03 13.22 -4.19
N ARG A 120 -6.87 13.72 -3.29
CA ARG A 120 -8.23 13.20 -3.16
C ARG A 120 -9.02 13.41 -4.45
N TYR A 121 -9.70 12.35 -4.90
CA TYR A 121 -10.53 12.33 -6.11
C TYR A 121 -9.77 12.48 -7.43
N TYR A 122 -8.44 12.45 -7.39
CA TYR A 122 -7.67 12.45 -8.61
C TYR A 122 -7.70 11.06 -9.26
N GLN A 123 -7.87 11.04 -10.59
CA GLN A 123 -7.73 9.84 -11.40
C GLN A 123 -6.94 10.20 -12.65
N ALA A 124 -5.90 9.42 -12.94
CA ALA A 124 -5.09 9.66 -14.12
C ALA A 124 -5.91 9.45 -15.39
N LYS A 125 -5.78 10.37 -16.35
CA LYS A 125 -6.43 10.23 -17.66
C LYS A 125 -5.61 9.29 -18.52
N SER A 126 -6.13 8.10 -18.77
CA SER A 126 -5.45 7.06 -19.53
C SER A 126 -6.49 6.13 -20.14
N LYS A 127 -6.13 5.50 -21.27
CA LYS A 127 -6.99 4.46 -21.85
C LYS A 127 -7.11 3.24 -20.92
N TYR A 128 -6.25 3.13 -19.94
CA TYR A 128 -6.26 2.04 -18.96
C TYR A 128 -6.97 2.44 -17.67
N GLN A 129 -7.48 3.65 -17.61
CA GLN A 129 -8.13 4.14 -16.39
C GLN A 129 -9.32 3.25 -16.02
N ALA A 130 -9.30 2.73 -14.81
CA ALA A 130 -10.40 1.97 -14.27
C ALA A 130 -11.27 2.88 -13.42
N SER A 131 -12.54 2.51 -13.25
CA SER A 131 -13.44 3.28 -12.41
C SER A 131 -13.01 3.19 -10.95
N GLY A 132 -13.16 4.28 -10.23
CA GLY A 132 -12.83 4.35 -8.83
C GLY A 132 -13.15 5.74 -8.30
N SER A 133 -13.10 5.90 -6.99
CA SER A 133 -13.44 7.17 -6.35
C SER A 133 -12.27 8.15 -6.25
N GLY A 134 -11.04 7.68 -6.44
CA GLY A 134 -9.85 8.49 -6.22
C GLY A 134 -9.57 8.76 -4.74
N ILE A 135 -10.17 7.98 -3.85
CA ILE A 135 -10.02 8.16 -2.40
C ILE A 135 -8.97 7.21 -1.82
N GLY A 136 -8.82 6.02 -2.41
CA GLY A 136 -8.00 4.96 -1.84
C GLY A 136 -6.55 5.35 -1.57
N LEU A 137 -5.88 5.98 -2.53
CA LEU A 137 -4.48 6.37 -2.34
C LEU A 137 -4.33 7.56 -1.40
N ALA A 138 -5.28 8.49 -1.38
CA ALA A 138 -5.28 9.57 -0.40
C ALA A 138 -5.42 9.02 1.02
N LEU A 139 -6.27 8.01 1.19
CA LEU A 139 -6.44 7.33 2.47
C LEU A 139 -5.14 6.59 2.88
N VAL A 140 -4.51 5.90 1.94
CA VAL A 140 -3.23 5.23 2.19
C VAL A 140 -2.20 6.23 2.71
N LYS A 141 -2.09 7.38 2.08
CA LYS A 141 -1.15 8.42 2.51
C LYS A 141 -1.47 8.90 3.92
N GLY A 142 -2.74 9.20 4.20
CA GLY A 142 -3.16 9.66 5.52
C GLY A 142 -2.88 8.65 6.63
N LEU A 143 -3.19 7.39 6.40
CA LEU A 143 -2.95 6.34 7.38
C LEU A 143 -1.46 6.07 7.56
N SER A 144 -0.67 6.20 6.50
CA SER A 144 0.79 6.08 6.57
C SER A 144 1.37 7.19 7.44
N GLU A 145 0.88 8.42 7.29
CA GLU A 145 1.31 9.56 8.09
C GLU A 145 0.97 9.38 9.57
N LEU A 146 -0.19 8.80 9.88
CA LEU A 146 -0.55 8.49 11.26
C LEU A 146 0.45 7.51 11.90
N HIS A 147 1.02 6.62 11.09
CA HIS A 147 2.08 5.70 11.54
C HIS A 147 3.46 6.32 11.51
N GLU A 148 3.58 7.61 11.22
CA GLU A 148 4.86 8.29 11.06
C GLU A 148 5.73 7.60 10.02
N GLY A 149 5.09 6.97 9.05
CA GLY A 149 5.75 6.22 7.99
C GLY A 149 6.06 7.08 6.78
N ILE A 150 6.94 6.55 5.94
CA ILE A 150 7.31 7.17 4.67
C ILE A 150 6.73 6.30 3.56
N LEU A 151 5.89 6.91 2.74
CA LEU A 151 5.29 6.23 1.60
C LEU A 151 5.99 6.69 0.33
N LYS A 152 6.51 5.73 -0.43
CA LYS A 152 7.20 6.00 -1.70
C LYS A 152 6.50 5.29 -2.83
N VAL A 153 6.57 5.88 -4.02
CA VAL A 153 6.07 5.27 -5.24
C VAL A 153 7.10 5.41 -6.34
N GLU A 154 7.33 4.31 -7.05
CA GLU A 154 8.17 4.29 -8.25
C GLU A 154 7.34 3.67 -9.36
N SER A 155 7.30 4.31 -10.51
CA SER A 155 6.50 3.83 -11.62
C SER A 155 7.08 4.27 -12.95
N ALA A 156 6.88 3.42 -13.95
CA ALA A 156 7.20 3.73 -15.33
C ALA A 156 6.12 3.13 -16.21
N VAL A 157 5.72 3.88 -17.24
CA VAL A 157 4.67 3.46 -18.17
C VAL A 157 5.05 2.14 -18.83
N ASP A 158 4.09 1.22 -18.90
CA ASP A 158 4.23 -0.12 -19.47
C ASP A 158 5.27 -1.00 -18.78
N THR A 159 5.78 -0.59 -17.62
CA THR A 159 6.73 -1.36 -16.82
C THR A 159 6.10 -1.82 -15.50
N GLY A 160 5.40 -0.92 -14.83
CA GLY A 160 4.72 -1.23 -13.59
C GLY A 160 4.90 -0.17 -12.52
N THR A 161 4.42 -0.49 -11.34
CA THR A 161 4.39 0.43 -10.20
C THR A 161 4.78 -0.30 -8.93
N THR A 162 5.57 0.35 -8.08
CA THR A 162 5.91 -0.15 -6.75
C THR A 162 5.60 0.91 -5.70
N PHE A 163 4.75 0.56 -4.75
CA PHE A 163 4.52 1.36 -3.55
C PHE A 163 5.27 0.73 -2.40
N THR A 164 5.98 1.54 -1.63
CA THR A 164 6.70 1.08 -0.45
C THR A 164 6.35 1.94 0.75
N LEU A 165 5.88 1.29 1.81
CA LEU A 165 5.65 1.93 3.11
C LEU A 165 6.80 1.55 4.03
N ARG A 166 7.53 2.55 4.52
CA ARG A 166 8.65 2.37 5.43
C ARG A 166 8.25 2.83 6.83
N LEU A 167 8.36 1.94 7.79
CA LEU A 167 8.06 2.21 9.20
C LEU A 167 9.33 2.05 10.03
N LEU A 168 9.45 2.85 11.09
CA LEU A 168 10.52 2.65 12.07
C LEU A 168 10.21 1.38 12.86
N THR A 169 11.11 0.40 12.81
CA THR A 169 10.89 -0.92 13.42
C THR A 169 10.66 -0.82 14.92
N GLU A 170 11.38 0.08 15.58
CA GLU A 170 11.36 0.20 17.03
C GLU A 170 10.36 1.26 17.54
N ASN A 171 9.55 1.84 16.66
CA ASN A 171 8.57 2.85 17.07
C ASN A 171 7.48 2.21 17.94
N THR A 172 7.22 2.81 19.07
CA THR A 172 6.15 2.36 19.98
C THR A 172 4.98 3.35 20.02
N TYR A 173 5.13 4.45 19.29
CA TYR A 173 4.10 5.51 19.22
C TYR A 173 3.77 6.07 20.63
#